data_55e6d6c6c1a63f0f242d0e35ffaa84b0
#
_entry.id   55e6d6c6c1a63f0f242d0e35ffaa84b0
#
_cell.length_a   1.000
_cell.length_b   1.000
_cell.length_c   1.000
_cell.angle_alpha   90.00
_cell.angle_beta   90.00
_cell.angle_gamma   90.00
#
_symmetry.space_group_name_H-M   'P 1'
#
loop_
_entity.id
_entity.type
_entity.pdbx_description
1 polymer ?
#
loop_
_entity_poly.entity_id
_entity_poly.type
_entity_poly.pdbx_seq_one_letter_code
_entity_poly.pdbx_strand_id
1 'polypeptide(L)'
;MDSMPDNKDGLTVREVTTRQELDEFILFPQTLYRDDPNWVCPLYFEQKERFSKKNPFFQHARWRAWLASRDGQPVGRISAQIDQLHQDKYKDNTGHFGLLEAIDDPEVFQILFSAAESWLKSEGMQRATGPFNLSVNEECGLLIKGFDTPPRIMMVHGRPYYGQAVEAVGYQKAVDLIAYHQHPDFVVPKVMQRLVKRLSARITIRPLNRKRLKQELELLRDIFNEAWSENWGSVPMTEAEFTEIGKVMSLLISDD
;
A
#
# COMPACT_ATOMS: atom_id res chain seq x y z
N MET A 1 31.57 -3.75 6.68
CA MET A 1 31.14 -4.67 5.61
C MET A 1 30.97 -6.03 6.28
N ASP A 2 29.84 -6.18 6.98
CA ASP A 2 29.53 -7.48 7.58
C ASP A 2 28.89 -8.34 6.49
N SER A 3 29.58 -9.43 6.14
CA SER A 3 29.09 -10.45 5.21
C SER A 3 27.85 -11.09 5.86
N MET A 4 26.70 -10.98 5.19
CA MET A 4 25.53 -11.80 5.53
C MET A 4 25.94 -13.28 5.53
N PRO A 5 25.40 -14.11 6.43
CA PRO A 5 25.75 -15.51 6.51
C PRO A 5 25.39 -16.23 5.21
N ASP A 6 26.38 -16.92 4.62
CA ASP A 6 26.17 -17.88 3.53
C ASP A 6 25.16 -18.93 4.00
N ASN A 7 23.97 -18.91 3.41
CA ASN A 7 22.92 -19.85 3.77
C ASN A 7 23.15 -21.18 3.06
N LYS A 8 23.16 -22.30 3.83
CA LYS A 8 23.47 -23.66 3.37
C LYS A 8 22.52 -24.23 2.30
N ASP A 9 21.39 -23.53 2.03
CA ASP A 9 20.30 -24.02 1.17
C ASP A 9 20.04 -23.12 -0.05
N GLY A 10 21.04 -22.41 -0.55
CA GLY A 10 20.92 -21.59 -1.77
C GLY A 10 19.97 -20.39 -1.67
N LEU A 11 19.45 -20.09 -0.46
CA LEU A 11 18.57 -18.94 -0.23
C LEU A 11 19.41 -17.66 -0.09
N THR A 12 19.09 -16.67 -0.90
CA THR A 12 19.77 -15.36 -0.93
C THR A 12 18.74 -14.24 -0.96
N VAL A 13 19.14 -13.04 -0.49
CA VAL A 13 18.36 -11.82 -0.64
C VAL A 13 19.22 -10.75 -1.30
N ARG A 14 18.67 -10.02 -2.26
CA ARG A 14 19.36 -8.93 -2.93
C ARG A 14 18.47 -7.68 -3.02
N GLU A 15 19.10 -6.52 -2.95
CA GLU A 15 18.42 -5.26 -3.17
C GLU A 15 18.11 -5.08 -4.68
N VAL A 16 16.94 -4.51 -4.97
CA VAL A 16 16.49 -4.18 -6.32
C VAL A 16 17.09 -2.84 -6.72
N THR A 17 18.09 -2.84 -7.59
CA THR A 17 18.84 -1.64 -7.99
C THR A 17 18.80 -1.37 -9.49
N THR A 18 18.57 -2.40 -10.29
CA THR A 18 18.53 -2.33 -11.76
C THR A 18 17.10 -2.40 -12.28
N ARG A 19 16.92 -2.01 -13.55
CA ARG A 19 15.62 -2.13 -14.23
C ARG A 19 15.17 -3.59 -14.36
N GLN A 20 16.10 -4.49 -14.64
CA GLN A 20 15.80 -5.91 -14.76
C GLN A 20 15.31 -6.49 -13.42
N GLU A 21 15.98 -6.16 -12.33
CA GLU A 21 15.56 -6.58 -10.98
C GLU A 21 14.21 -5.98 -10.57
N LEU A 22 13.94 -4.73 -10.98
CA LEU A 22 12.62 -4.14 -10.77
C LEU A 22 11.53 -4.87 -11.57
N ASP A 23 11.83 -5.30 -12.79
CA ASP A 23 10.90 -6.09 -13.59
C ASP A 23 10.63 -7.47 -12.94
N GLU A 24 11.66 -8.13 -12.42
CA GLU A 24 11.51 -9.37 -11.65
C GLU A 24 10.67 -9.14 -10.39
N PHE A 25 10.93 -8.07 -9.66
CA PHE A 25 10.17 -7.67 -8.48
C PHE A 25 8.68 -7.45 -8.79
N ILE A 26 8.37 -6.74 -9.87
CA ILE A 26 7.00 -6.49 -10.32
C ILE A 26 6.29 -7.77 -10.74
N LEU A 27 7.00 -8.66 -11.44
CA LEU A 27 6.41 -9.86 -12.06
C LEU A 27 6.32 -11.04 -11.09
N PHE A 28 7.05 -11.06 -10.00
CA PHE A 28 7.07 -12.18 -9.04
C PHE A 28 5.67 -12.62 -8.58
N PRO A 29 4.71 -11.73 -8.25
CA PRO A 29 3.37 -12.15 -7.84
C PRO A 29 2.63 -12.98 -8.87
N GLN A 30 2.90 -12.80 -10.18
CA GLN A 30 2.28 -13.61 -11.23
C GLN A 30 2.66 -15.10 -11.11
N THR A 31 3.88 -15.36 -10.65
CA THR A 31 4.32 -16.74 -10.38
C THR A 31 3.70 -17.28 -9.10
N LEU A 32 3.69 -16.47 -8.04
CA LEU A 32 3.16 -16.85 -6.73
C LEU A 32 1.66 -17.13 -6.75
N TYR A 33 0.88 -16.33 -7.49
CA TYR A 33 -0.58 -16.44 -7.56
C TYR A 33 -1.09 -17.14 -8.81
N ARG A 34 -0.24 -17.83 -9.56
CA ARG A 34 -0.61 -18.50 -10.84
C ARG A 34 -1.88 -19.34 -10.73
N ASP A 35 -2.04 -20.05 -9.63
CA ASP A 35 -3.14 -20.99 -9.41
C ASP A 35 -4.25 -20.40 -8.51
N ASP A 36 -4.23 -19.10 -8.26
CA ASP A 36 -5.23 -18.43 -7.45
C ASP A 36 -6.31 -17.78 -8.32
N PRO A 37 -7.55 -18.34 -8.35
CA PRO A 37 -8.61 -17.84 -9.22
C PRO A 37 -9.15 -16.46 -8.80
N ASN A 38 -8.85 -16.03 -7.57
CA ASN A 38 -9.32 -14.75 -7.05
C ASN A 38 -8.26 -13.65 -7.21
N TRP A 39 -7.02 -13.98 -7.57
CA TRP A 39 -6.00 -12.96 -7.76
C TRP A 39 -6.21 -12.20 -9.07
N VAL A 40 -6.16 -10.88 -8.98
CA VAL A 40 -6.23 -9.98 -10.14
C VAL A 40 -4.83 -9.46 -10.44
N CYS A 41 -4.29 -9.86 -11.59
CA CYS A 41 -2.97 -9.44 -12.01
C CYS A 41 -2.95 -7.92 -12.30
N PRO A 42 -2.13 -7.13 -11.59
CA PRO A 42 -1.96 -5.72 -11.90
C PRO A 42 -1.36 -5.52 -13.30
N LEU A 43 -1.73 -4.43 -13.95
CA LEU A 43 -1.18 -4.10 -15.26
C LEU A 43 0.29 -3.71 -15.13
N TYR A 44 1.15 -4.40 -15.88
CA TYR A 44 2.61 -4.23 -15.79
C TYR A 44 3.05 -2.78 -16.00
N PHE A 45 2.47 -2.07 -16.97
CA PHE A 45 2.85 -0.68 -17.25
C PHE A 45 2.47 0.26 -16.09
N GLU A 46 1.32 0.03 -15.41
CA GLU A 46 0.92 0.80 -14.22
C GLU A 46 1.90 0.58 -13.07
N GLN A 47 2.34 -0.67 -12.86
CA GLN A 47 3.37 -0.97 -11.85
C GLN A 47 4.71 -0.30 -12.19
N LYS A 48 5.09 -0.24 -13.47
CA LYS A 48 6.30 0.49 -13.91
C LYS A 48 6.18 1.99 -13.63
N GLU A 49 5.03 2.59 -13.83
CA GLU A 49 4.78 4.00 -13.50
C GLU A 49 4.78 4.22 -11.99
N ARG A 50 4.14 3.32 -11.23
CA ARG A 50 4.09 3.36 -9.76
C ARG A 50 5.49 3.41 -9.15
N PHE A 51 6.45 2.64 -9.65
CA PHE A 51 7.85 2.64 -9.17
C PHE A 51 8.77 3.61 -9.94
N SER A 52 8.22 4.42 -10.82
CA SER A 52 8.98 5.45 -11.52
C SER A 52 9.35 6.60 -10.58
N LYS A 53 10.53 7.19 -10.79
CA LYS A 53 10.95 8.43 -10.11
C LYS A 53 10.01 9.63 -10.35
N LYS A 54 9.06 9.51 -11.29
CA LYS A 54 8.04 10.53 -11.56
C LYS A 54 6.85 10.42 -10.59
N ASN A 55 6.69 9.30 -9.90
CA ASN A 55 5.63 9.16 -8.90
C ASN A 55 5.86 10.18 -7.78
N PRO A 56 4.86 11.03 -7.48
CA PRO A 56 4.96 12.08 -6.47
C PRO A 56 5.33 11.58 -5.08
N PHE A 57 4.98 10.36 -4.72
CA PHE A 57 5.38 9.73 -3.46
C PHE A 57 6.89 9.82 -3.20
N PHE A 58 7.72 9.64 -4.23
CA PHE A 58 9.18 9.71 -4.10
C PHE A 58 9.74 11.13 -3.93
N GLN A 59 8.89 12.17 -3.93
CA GLN A 59 9.32 13.53 -3.58
C GLN A 59 9.50 13.72 -2.07
N HIS A 60 8.80 12.91 -1.26
CA HIS A 60 8.83 12.99 0.20
C HIS A 60 9.16 11.66 0.89
N ALA A 61 9.36 10.58 0.14
CA ALA A 61 9.68 9.28 0.70
C ALA A 61 10.97 8.68 0.12
N ARG A 62 11.73 7.98 0.96
CA ARG A 62 12.81 7.09 0.55
C ARG A 62 12.28 5.67 0.55
N TRP A 63 12.63 4.91 -0.47
CA TRP A 63 12.13 3.56 -0.69
C TRP A 63 13.23 2.64 -1.16
N ARG A 64 13.21 1.40 -0.68
CA ARG A 64 14.03 0.29 -1.17
C ARG A 64 13.21 -0.98 -1.27
N ALA A 65 13.67 -1.91 -2.09
CA ALA A 65 13.03 -3.20 -2.29
C ALA A 65 14.06 -4.32 -2.37
N TRP A 66 13.62 -5.52 -2.02
CA TRP A 66 14.46 -6.72 -2.03
C TRP A 66 13.70 -7.89 -2.64
N LEU A 67 14.47 -8.75 -3.31
CA LEU A 67 14.05 -10.06 -3.81
C LEU A 67 14.80 -11.15 -3.05
N ALA A 68 14.07 -12.12 -2.54
CA ALA A 68 14.62 -13.39 -2.07
C ALA A 68 14.60 -14.40 -3.21
N SER A 69 15.69 -15.15 -3.37
CA SER A 69 15.81 -16.19 -4.39
C SER A 69 16.40 -17.47 -3.76
N ARG A 70 15.88 -18.64 -4.17
CA ARG A 70 16.43 -19.93 -3.81
C ARG A 70 16.87 -20.61 -5.11
N ASP A 71 18.14 -21.04 -5.17
CA ASP A 71 18.75 -21.63 -6.37
C ASP A 71 18.53 -20.78 -7.64
N GLY A 72 18.61 -19.45 -7.47
CA GLY A 72 18.44 -18.49 -8.56
C GLY A 72 16.98 -18.22 -8.97
N GLN A 73 16.00 -18.87 -8.35
CA GLN A 73 14.56 -18.62 -8.61
C GLN A 73 13.97 -17.69 -7.56
N PRO A 74 13.25 -16.64 -7.94
CA PRO A 74 12.57 -15.76 -7.00
C PRO A 74 11.55 -16.52 -6.15
N VAL A 75 11.62 -16.36 -4.82
CA VAL A 75 10.75 -17.00 -3.83
C VAL A 75 10.05 -16.01 -2.92
N GLY A 76 10.44 -14.73 -2.96
CA GLY A 76 9.78 -13.68 -2.18
C GLY A 76 10.28 -12.28 -2.52
N ARG A 77 9.49 -11.29 -2.14
CA ARG A 77 9.82 -9.88 -2.27
C ARG A 77 9.31 -9.08 -1.07
N ILE A 78 9.96 -7.98 -0.77
CA ILE A 78 9.52 -6.99 0.21
C ILE A 78 10.02 -5.60 -0.19
N SER A 79 9.33 -4.55 0.23
CA SER A 79 9.86 -3.19 0.21
C SER A 79 9.90 -2.59 1.61
N ALA A 80 10.68 -1.54 1.77
CA ALA A 80 10.61 -0.67 2.93
C ALA A 80 10.69 0.80 2.50
N GLN A 81 10.02 1.66 3.25
CA GLN A 81 9.97 3.09 2.99
C GLN A 81 9.98 3.92 4.26
N ILE A 82 10.48 5.13 4.11
CA ILE A 82 10.48 6.17 5.14
C ILE A 82 9.82 7.39 4.52
N ASP A 83 8.62 7.68 4.97
CA ASP A 83 7.82 8.80 4.50
C ASP A 83 8.07 10.02 5.39
N GLN A 84 8.58 11.11 4.83
CA GLN A 84 8.85 12.34 5.58
C GLN A 84 7.58 12.97 6.12
N LEU A 85 6.45 12.87 5.40
CA LEU A 85 5.16 13.38 5.90
C LEU A 85 4.70 12.64 7.16
N HIS A 86 4.97 11.32 7.23
CA HIS A 86 4.75 10.56 8.47
C HIS A 86 5.67 11.05 9.59
N GLN A 87 6.98 11.20 9.31
CA GLN A 87 7.95 11.66 10.32
C GLN A 87 7.59 13.04 10.85
N ASP A 88 7.17 13.97 9.99
CA ASP A 88 6.80 15.33 10.37
C ASP A 88 5.56 15.36 11.25
N LYS A 89 4.59 14.48 10.98
CA LYS A 89 3.34 14.39 11.73
C LYS A 89 3.51 13.67 13.07
N TYR A 90 4.11 12.49 13.07
CA TYR A 90 4.13 11.59 14.23
C TYR A 90 5.41 11.67 15.05
N LYS A 91 6.56 12.00 14.43
CA LYS A 91 7.87 12.15 15.09
C LYS A 91 8.26 10.93 15.93
N ASP A 92 7.90 9.74 15.44
CA ASP A 92 8.00 8.48 16.19
C ASP A 92 9.09 7.53 15.67
N ASN A 93 9.88 7.98 14.68
CA ASN A 93 10.92 7.20 14.01
C ASN A 93 10.41 5.85 13.47
N THR A 94 9.17 5.83 12.96
CA THR A 94 8.57 4.65 12.36
C THR A 94 8.84 4.64 10.86
N GLY A 95 9.46 3.57 10.37
CA GLY A 95 9.49 3.22 8.96
C GLY A 95 8.38 2.23 8.62
N HIS A 96 8.17 1.99 7.34
CA HIS A 96 7.13 1.09 6.89
C HIS A 96 7.72 -0.01 6.00
N PHE A 97 7.15 -1.22 6.07
CA PHE A 97 7.36 -2.25 5.07
C PHE A 97 6.13 -2.38 4.19
N GLY A 98 6.29 -2.93 2.98
CA GLY A 98 5.18 -3.14 2.05
C GLY A 98 5.54 -4.10 0.92
N LEU A 99 4.63 -4.27 -0.03
CA LEU A 99 4.80 -5.13 -1.21
C LEU A 99 5.33 -6.53 -0.86
N LEU A 100 4.97 -7.02 0.33
CA LEU A 100 5.37 -8.32 0.87
C LEU A 100 4.65 -9.42 0.11
N GLU A 101 5.42 -10.25 -0.56
CA GLU A 101 4.97 -11.47 -1.21
C GLU A 101 6.02 -12.55 -1.02
N ALA A 102 5.64 -13.74 -0.59
CA ALA A 102 6.57 -14.84 -0.38
C ALA A 102 5.87 -16.19 -0.49
N ILE A 103 6.61 -17.22 -0.82
CA ILE A 103 6.15 -18.62 -0.68
C ILE A 103 5.98 -18.95 0.82
N ASP A 104 5.23 -20.02 1.12
CA ASP A 104 5.02 -20.49 2.50
C ASP A 104 6.31 -21.15 3.06
N ASP A 105 7.25 -20.31 3.44
CA ASP A 105 8.55 -20.71 3.95
C ASP A 105 9.05 -19.70 4.99
N PRO A 106 9.17 -20.08 6.27
CA PRO A 106 9.61 -19.19 7.34
C PRO A 106 10.99 -18.56 7.11
N GLU A 107 11.92 -19.23 6.45
CA GLU A 107 13.25 -18.70 6.16
C GLU A 107 13.19 -17.55 5.17
N VAL A 108 12.28 -17.64 4.18
CA VAL A 108 12.07 -16.58 3.19
C VAL A 108 11.52 -15.33 3.87
N PHE A 109 10.54 -15.46 4.77
CA PHE A 109 10.05 -14.33 5.57
C PHE A 109 11.17 -13.73 6.42
N GLN A 110 11.93 -14.56 7.13
CA GLN A 110 13.01 -14.11 8.00
C GLN A 110 14.07 -13.29 7.24
N ILE A 111 14.53 -13.76 6.07
CA ILE A 111 15.59 -13.07 5.32
C ILE A 111 15.06 -11.75 4.70
N LEU A 112 13.79 -11.72 4.23
CA LEU A 112 13.16 -10.52 3.68
C LEU A 112 12.99 -9.44 4.75
N PHE A 113 12.41 -9.80 5.89
CA PHE A 113 12.23 -8.86 7.00
C PHE A 113 13.56 -8.38 7.55
N SER A 114 14.56 -9.27 7.71
CA SER A 114 15.91 -8.88 8.14
C SER A 114 16.55 -7.84 7.22
N ALA A 115 16.37 -7.96 5.91
CA ALA A 115 16.89 -7.00 4.94
C ALA A 115 16.19 -5.63 5.05
N ALA A 116 14.87 -5.63 5.09
CA ALA A 116 14.05 -4.42 5.21
C ALA A 116 14.32 -3.69 6.54
N GLU A 117 14.34 -4.40 7.66
CA GLU A 117 14.59 -3.86 9.00
C GLU A 117 16.01 -3.34 9.16
N SER A 118 17.01 -4.04 8.61
CA SER A 118 18.41 -3.59 8.62
C SER A 118 18.56 -2.24 7.92
N TRP A 119 17.91 -2.05 6.77
CA TRP A 119 17.92 -0.78 6.11
C TRP A 119 17.18 0.30 6.92
N LEU A 120 15.97 0.05 7.40
CA LEU A 120 15.23 0.99 8.23
C LEU A 120 16.04 1.42 9.47
N LYS A 121 16.69 0.47 10.13
CA LYS A 121 17.56 0.73 11.28
C LYS A 121 18.78 1.58 10.91
N SER A 122 19.40 1.31 9.75
CA SER A 122 20.55 2.12 9.27
C SER A 122 20.17 3.55 8.95
N GLU A 123 18.90 3.80 8.63
CA GLU A 123 18.32 5.12 8.37
C GLU A 123 17.76 5.79 9.65
N GLY A 124 17.98 5.20 10.82
CA GLY A 124 17.60 5.76 12.12
C GLY A 124 16.18 5.44 12.58
N MET A 125 15.46 4.55 11.88
CA MET A 125 14.14 4.13 12.33
C MET A 125 14.25 3.16 13.50
N GLN A 126 13.34 3.29 14.46
CA GLN A 126 13.28 2.49 15.68
C GLN A 126 12.11 1.53 15.69
N ARG A 127 11.18 1.70 14.77
CA ARG A 127 9.95 0.93 14.64
C ARG A 127 9.66 0.68 13.17
N ALA A 128 9.06 -0.48 12.88
CA ALA A 128 8.52 -0.80 11.55
C ALA A 128 7.04 -1.15 11.67
N THR A 129 6.23 -0.62 10.77
CA THR A 129 4.81 -0.96 10.62
C THR A 129 4.48 -1.25 9.16
N GLY A 130 3.39 -1.97 8.93
CA GLY A 130 2.97 -2.31 7.57
C GLY A 130 2.02 -3.52 7.53
N PRO A 131 1.77 -4.05 6.34
CA PRO A 131 2.32 -3.55 5.08
C PRO A 131 1.63 -2.29 4.57
N PHE A 132 2.41 -1.35 4.04
CA PHE A 132 1.93 -0.22 3.24
C PHE A 132 2.57 -0.34 1.85
N ASN A 133 1.77 -0.46 0.83
CA ASN A 133 2.26 -0.61 -0.54
C ASN A 133 2.54 0.77 -1.15
N LEU A 134 3.62 1.41 -0.68
CA LEU A 134 4.12 2.76 -0.71
C LEU A 134 3.51 3.62 0.41
N SER A 135 2.28 4.12 0.30
CA SER A 135 1.63 4.99 1.27
C SER A 135 0.46 4.30 1.97
N VAL A 136 0.07 4.80 3.16
CA VAL A 136 -1.19 4.44 3.80
C VAL A 136 -2.41 4.86 2.96
N ASN A 137 -2.23 5.84 2.09
CA ASN A 137 -3.27 6.32 1.15
C ASN A 137 -3.42 5.42 -0.08
N GLU A 138 -2.66 4.33 -0.16
CA GLU A 138 -2.74 3.29 -1.19
C GLU A 138 -3.22 1.97 -0.60
N GLU A 139 -2.81 0.84 -1.16
CA GLU A 139 -3.11 -0.49 -0.62
C GLU A 139 -2.34 -0.71 0.68
N CYS A 140 -3.03 -1.04 1.76
CA CYS A 140 -2.41 -1.30 3.05
C CYS A 140 -3.06 -2.45 3.81
N GLY A 141 -2.30 -3.05 4.71
CA GLY A 141 -2.70 -4.17 5.53
C GLY A 141 -2.45 -5.55 4.91
N LEU A 142 -2.69 -6.59 5.68
CA LEU A 142 -2.71 -7.98 5.24
C LEU A 142 -4.15 -8.46 5.14
N LEU A 143 -4.48 -9.19 4.08
CA LEU A 143 -5.76 -9.88 3.99
C LEU A 143 -5.79 -10.99 5.07
N ILE A 144 -6.77 -10.95 5.95
CA ILE A 144 -6.96 -11.94 7.02
C ILE A 144 -8.31 -12.67 6.92
N LYS A 145 -9.24 -12.15 6.11
CA LYS A 145 -10.55 -12.73 5.85
C LYS A 145 -11.08 -12.27 4.49
N GLY A 146 -11.75 -13.16 3.75
CA GLY A 146 -12.30 -12.87 2.42
C GLY A 146 -11.37 -13.33 1.29
N PHE A 147 -10.61 -14.41 1.49
CA PHE A 147 -9.73 -15.01 0.48
C PHE A 147 -10.46 -15.64 -0.70
N ASP A 148 -11.76 -15.83 -0.57
CA ASP A 148 -12.67 -16.48 -1.52
C ASP A 148 -13.26 -15.51 -2.55
N THR A 149 -12.86 -14.25 -2.53
CA THR A 149 -13.33 -13.21 -3.46
C THR A 149 -12.18 -12.42 -4.08
N PRO A 150 -12.30 -11.96 -5.34
CA PRO A 150 -11.32 -11.06 -5.92
C PRO A 150 -11.24 -9.73 -5.15
N PRO A 151 -10.06 -9.13 -5.03
CA PRO A 151 -9.89 -7.84 -4.41
C PRO A 151 -10.63 -6.74 -5.19
N ARG A 152 -11.12 -5.74 -4.50
CA ARG A 152 -11.65 -4.51 -5.11
C ARG A 152 -10.52 -3.51 -5.33
N ILE A 153 -10.80 -2.42 -6.03
CA ILE A 153 -9.83 -1.33 -6.25
C ILE A 153 -9.26 -0.87 -4.91
N MET A 154 -7.95 -0.75 -4.81
CA MET A 154 -7.18 -0.37 -3.61
C MET A 154 -7.30 -1.35 -2.43
N MET A 155 -7.79 -2.56 -2.65
CA MET A 155 -7.81 -3.62 -1.64
C MET A 155 -6.65 -4.59 -1.88
N VAL A 156 -6.05 -5.03 -0.78
CA VAL A 156 -4.98 -6.01 -0.80
C VAL A 156 -5.51 -7.40 -1.11
N HIS A 157 -4.68 -8.19 -1.77
CA HIS A 157 -4.80 -9.64 -1.83
C HIS A 157 -3.61 -10.26 -1.11
N GLY A 158 -3.67 -11.54 -0.74
CA GLY A 158 -2.57 -12.21 -0.06
C GLY A 158 -2.86 -13.68 0.19
N ARG A 159 -1.84 -14.40 0.63
CA ARG A 159 -1.96 -15.81 1.00
C ARG A 159 -2.42 -15.95 2.46
N PRO A 160 -3.21 -16.98 2.79
CA PRO A 160 -3.73 -17.19 4.16
C PRO A 160 -2.64 -17.31 5.24
N TYR A 161 -1.44 -17.78 4.90
CA TYR A 161 -0.33 -17.95 5.83
C TYR A 161 0.42 -16.65 6.17
N TYR A 162 0.20 -15.54 5.45
CA TYR A 162 0.95 -14.29 5.66
C TYR A 162 0.82 -13.74 7.08
N GLY A 163 -0.39 -13.74 7.66
CA GLY A 163 -0.59 -13.25 9.01
C GLY A 163 0.28 -13.99 10.03
N GLN A 164 0.23 -15.33 10.00
CA GLN A 164 1.03 -16.16 10.88
C GLN A 164 2.54 -16.02 10.63
N ALA A 165 2.97 -15.95 9.38
CA ALA A 165 4.37 -15.80 9.02
C ALA A 165 4.94 -14.44 9.50
N VAL A 166 4.17 -13.36 9.36
CA VAL A 166 4.55 -12.01 9.84
C VAL A 166 4.61 -11.97 11.38
N GLU A 167 3.69 -12.62 12.07
CA GLU A 167 3.73 -12.76 13.54
C GLU A 167 4.95 -13.59 13.98
N ALA A 168 5.29 -14.64 13.25
CA ALA A 168 6.44 -15.50 13.56
C ALA A 168 7.80 -14.78 13.47
N VAL A 169 7.92 -13.74 12.62
CA VAL A 169 9.11 -12.89 12.57
C VAL A 169 9.09 -11.74 13.58
N GLY A 170 8.13 -11.71 14.51
CA GLY A 170 8.09 -10.81 15.67
C GLY A 170 7.14 -9.62 15.57
N TYR A 171 6.38 -9.48 14.50
CA TYR A 171 5.37 -8.42 14.38
C TYR A 171 4.12 -8.75 15.19
N GLN A 172 3.40 -7.71 15.57
CA GLN A 172 2.12 -7.81 16.27
C GLN A 172 1.06 -6.99 15.53
N LYS A 173 -0.17 -7.48 15.57
CA LYS A 173 -1.31 -6.76 14.99
C LYS A 173 -1.44 -5.37 15.62
N ALA A 174 -1.48 -4.34 14.79
CA ALA A 174 -1.68 -2.95 15.22
C ALA A 174 -3.17 -2.56 15.19
N VAL A 175 -3.86 -2.80 14.06
CA VAL A 175 -5.25 -2.38 13.85
C VAL A 175 -5.92 -3.31 12.85
N ASP A 176 -7.25 -3.42 12.89
CA ASP A 176 -8.05 -4.05 11.85
C ASP A 176 -8.61 -2.98 10.90
N LEU A 177 -8.43 -3.19 9.60
CA LEU A 177 -9.10 -2.43 8.55
C LEU A 177 -10.29 -3.24 8.04
N ILE A 178 -11.49 -2.66 8.09
CA ILE A 178 -12.72 -3.36 7.72
C ILE A 178 -13.25 -2.81 6.42
N ALA A 179 -13.32 -3.66 5.38
CA ALA A 179 -13.98 -3.37 4.14
C ALA A 179 -15.47 -3.73 4.24
N TYR A 180 -16.34 -2.79 3.88
CA TYR A 180 -17.79 -2.99 3.88
C TYR A 180 -18.30 -3.15 2.46
N HIS A 181 -19.08 -4.21 2.22
CA HIS A 181 -19.86 -4.33 1.00
C HIS A 181 -21.23 -3.68 1.22
N GLN A 182 -21.51 -2.63 0.47
CA GLN A 182 -22.79 -1.91 0.53
C GLN A 182 -23.57 -2.15 -0.76
N HIS A 183 -24.81 -2.61 -0.63
CA HIS A 183 -25.72 -2.75 -1.76
C HIS A 183 -26.35 -1.39 -2.11
N PRO A 184 -26.54 -1.03 -3.41
CA PRO A 184 -27.09 0.25 -3.80
C PRO A 184 -28.54 0.47 -3.29
N ASP A 185 -29.31 -0.61 -3.11
CA ASP A 185 -30.71 -0.57 -2.66
C ASP A 185 -30.86 -0.53 -1.13
N PHE A 186 -29.80 -0.16 -0.37
CA PHE A 186 -29.93 -0.08 1.09
C PHE A 186 -30.95 1.02 1.50
N VAL A 187 -31.76 0.69 2.51
CA VAL A 187 -32.73 1.65 3.07
C VAL A 187 -32.01 2.62 4.01
N VAL A 188 -31.99 3.90 3.66
CA VAL A 188 -31.36 4.94 4.50
C VAL A 188 -32.05 4.99 5.89
N PRO A 189 -31.31 4.75 6.98
CA PRO A 189 -31.90 4.80 8.33
C PRO A 189 -32.52 6.15 8.65
N LYS A 190 -33.62 6.16 9.40
CA LYS A 190 -34.33 7.40 9.79
C LYS A 190 -33.43 8.43 10.49
N VAL A 191 -32.44 7.97 11.26
CA VAL A 191 -31.43 8.82 11.92
C VAL A 191 -30.60 9.57 10.87
N MET A 192 -30.13 8.90 9.83
CA MET A 192 -29.37 9.54 8.74
C MET A 192 -30.25 10.53 7.96
N GLN A 193 -31.50 10.18 7.68
CA GLN A 193 -32.43 11.11 7.01
C GLN A 193 -32.62 12.41 7.80
N ARG A 194 -32.78 12.32 9.14
CA ARG A 194 -32.90 13.50 10.03
C ARG A 194 -31.59 14.30 10.05
N LEU A 195 -30.43 13.62 10.09
CA LEU A 195 -29.12 14.26 10.08
C LEU A 195 -28.89 15.02 8.78
N VAL A 196 -29.16 14.39 7.63
CA VAL A 196 -29.09 15.03 6.31
C VAL A 196 -29.99 16.26 6.26
N LYS A 197 -31.26 16.16 6.69
CA LYS A 197 -32.20 17.30 6.72
C LYS A 197 -31.68 18.46 7.59
N ARG A 198 -31.05 18.15 8.73
CA ARG A 198 -30.48 19.18 9.62
C ARG A 198 -29.22 19.82 9.03
N LEU A 199 -28.40 19.06 8.34
CA LEU A 199 -27.16 19.54 7.76
C LEU A 199 -27.36 20.23 6.41
N SER A 200 -28.37 19.88 5.62
CA SER A 200 -28.63 20.44 4.30
C SER A 200 -28.86 21.97 4.31
N ALA A 201 -29.24 22.53 5.47
CA ALA A 201 -29.32 23.99 5.64
C ALA A 201 -27.93 24.66 5.84
N ARG A 202 -26.89 23.90 6.09
CA ARG A 202 -25.53 24.37 6.43
C ARG A 202 -24.47 24.02 5.41
N ILE A 203 -24.78 23.08 4.52
CA ILE A 203 -23.85 22.58 3.50
C ILE A 203 -24.51 22.65 2.12
N THR A 204 -23.70 22.91 1.10
CA THR A 204 -24.13 22.85 -0.30
C THR A 204 -23.47 21.66 -0.97
N ILE A 205 -24.30 20.72 -1.42
CA ILE A 205 -23.85 19.58 -2.23
C ILE A 205 -24.05 19.96 -3.70
N ARG A 206 -23.00 19.88 -4.48
CA ARG A 206 -23.01 20.17 -5.91
C ARG A 206 -22.19 19.15 -6.70
N PRO A 207 -22.48 18.93 -7.96
CA PRO A 207 -21.62 18.13 -8.83
C PRO A 207 -20.24 18.78 -9.04
N LEU A 208 -19.26 17.96 -9.40
CA LEU A 208 -17.91 18.41 -9.74
C LEU A 208 -17.93 19.19 -11.07
N ASN A 209 -17.26 20.34 -11.11
CA ASN A 209 -17.15 21.15 -12.30
C ASN A 209 -15.90 20.80 -13.12
N ARG A 210 -16.03 19.93 -14.13
CA ARG A 210 -14.91 19.49 -14.97
C ARG A 210 -14.18 20.63 -15.70
N LYS A 211 -14.86 21.74 -16.01
CA LYS A 211 -14.22 22.91 -16.63
C LYS A 211 -13.22 23.61 -15.69
N ARG A 212 -13.32 23.33 -14.39
CA ARG A 212 -12.46 23.88 -13.35
C ARG A 212 -11.76 22.76 -12.56
N LEU A 213 -11.44 21.65 -13.22
CA LEU A 213 -10.97 20.42 -12.59
C LEU A 213 -9.81 20.65 -11.60
N LYS A 214 -8.84 21.49 -11.94
CA LYS A 214 -7.73 21.78 -11.03
C LYS A 214 -8.21 22.33 -9.68
N GLN A 215 -9.10 23.30 -9.69
CA GLN A 215 -9.65 23.92 -8.47
C GLN A 215 -10.54 22.94 -7.68
N GLU A 216 -11.27 22.08 -8.40
CA GLU A 216 -12.07 21.04 -7.76
C GLU A 216 -11.19 19.99 -7.08
N LEU A 217 -10.06 19.60 -7.68
CA LEU A 217 -9.10 18.67 -7.08
C LEU A 217 -8.42 19.27 -5.84
N GLU A 218 -8.07 20.55 -5.87
CA GLU A 218 -7.54 21.27 -4.69
C GLU A 218 -8.55 21.23 -3.53
N LEU A 219 -9.81 21.55 -3.81
CA LEU A 219 -10.89 21.50 -2.81
C LEU A 219 -11.12 20.07 -2.28
N LEU A 220 -11.14 19.07 -3.16
CA LEU A 220 -11.34 17.68 -2.77
C LEU A 220 -10.18 17.18 -1.91
N ARG A 221 -8.93 17.54 -2.26
CA ARG A 221 -7.76 17.24 -1.44
C ARG A 221 -7.89 17.82 -0.03
N ASP A 222 -8.27 19.08 0.08
CA ASP A 222 -8.38 19.75 1.38
C ASP A 222 -9.47 19.09 2.24
N ILE A 223 -10.63 18.78 1.64
CA ILE A 223 -11.70 18.01 2.31
C ILE A 223 -11.21 16.63 2.73
N PHE A 224 -10.49 15.91 1.85
CA PHE A 224 -9.95 14.60 2.16
C PHE A 224 -8.97 14.68 3.32
N ASN A 225 -7.98 15.56 3.23
CA ASN A 225 -6.95 15.70 4.27
C ASN A 225 -7.54 16.08 5.63
N GLU A 226 -8.53 16.97 5.67
CA GLU A 226 -9.22 17.35 6.91
C GLU A 226 -10.03 16.16 7.47
N ALA A 227 -10.84 15.52 6.63
CA ALA A 227 -11.72 14.43 7.06
C ALA A 227 -10.96 13.20 7.60
N TRP A 228 -9.76 12.93 7.06
CA TRP A 228 -8.96 11.76 7.44
C TRP A 228 -7.84 12.08 8.43
N SER A 229 -7.64 13.33 8.81
CA SER A 229 -6.53 13.80 9.64
C SER A 229 -6.33 13.02 10.95
N GLU A 230 -7.43 12.62 11.59
CA GLU A 230 -7.43 11.91 12.87
C GLU A 230 -7.44 10.38 12.74
N ASN A 231 -7.49 9.86 11.51
CA ASN A 231 -7.48 8.42 11.32
C ASN A 231 -6.09 7.83 11.59
N TRP A 232 -6.06 6.57 12.04
CA TRP A 232 -4.84 5.84 12.33
C TRP A 232 -3.89 5.82 11.13
N GLY A 233 -2.65 6.18 11.36
CA GLY A 233 -1.59 6.17 10.34
C GLY A 233 -1.75 7.21 9.23
N SER A 234 -2.78 8.06 9.26
CA SER A 234 -3.06 8.99 8.17
C SER A 234 -1.90 9.98 7.95
N VAL A 235 -1.55 10.18 6.70
CA VAL A 235 -0.66 11.25 6.23
C VAL A 235 -1.40 12.10 5.21
N PRO A 236 -1.15 13.43 5.17
CA PRO A 236 -1.82 14.27 4.19
C PRO A 236 -1.36 13.93 2.79
N MET A 237 -2.28 13.88 1.84
CA MET A 237 -1.94 13.79 0.42
C MET A 237 -1.44 15.13 -0.09
N THR A 238 -0.36 15.12 -0.84
CA THR A 238 0.20 16.29 -1.50
C THR A 238 -0.64 16.70 -2.72
N GLU A 239 -0.45 17.93 -3.21
CA GLU A 239 -1.10 18.39 -4.45
C GLU A 239 -0.72 17.51 -5.65
N ALA A 240 0.53 17.11 -5.72
CA ALA A 240 1.03 16.28 -6.80
C ALA A 240 0.38 14.88 -6.81
N GLU A 241 0.30 14.21 -5.65
CA GLU A 241 -0.35 12.90 -5.52
C GLU A 241 -1.84 12.98 -5.86
N PHE A 242 -2.53 13.99 -5.32
CA PHE A 242 -3.96 14.15 -5.58
C PHE A 242 -4.26 14.48 -7.04
N THR A 243 -3.34 15.19 -7.71
CA THR A 243 -3.44 15.49 -9.15
C THR A 243 -3.29 14.21 -10.00
N GLU A 244 -2.37 13.30 -9.64
CA GLU A 244 -2.23 12.02 -10.35
C GLU A 244 -3.48 11.15 -10.19
N ILE A 245 -4.02 11.04 -8.97
CA ILE A 245 -5.30 10.35 -8.74
C ILE A 245 -6.42 10.98 -9.57
N GLY A 246 -6.50 12.30 -9.60
CA GLY A 246 -7.50 13.03 -10.38
C GLY A 246 -7.43 12.76 -11.89
N LYS A 247 -6.22 12.59 -12.44
CA LYS A 247 -6.05 12.19 -13.85
C LYS A 247 -6.62 10.81 -14.12
N VAL A 248 -6.29 9.83 -13.27
CA VAL A 248 -6.81 8.45 -13.39
C VAL A 248 -8.33 8.44 -13.24
N MET A 249 -8.84 9.10 -12.19
CA MET A 249 -10.28 9.17 -11.94
C MET A 249 -11.06 9.86 -13.07
N SER A 250 -10.46 10.86 -13.73
CA SER A 250 -11.11 11.54 -14.85
C SER A 250 -11.35 10.65 -16.07
N LEU A 251 -10.60 9.54 -16.21
CA LEU A 251 -10.79 8.54 -17.25
C LEU A 251 -11.91 7.56 -16.91
N LEU A 252 -12.23 7.38 -15.62
CA LEU A 252 -13.19 6.40 -15.12
C LEU A 252 -14.59 6.99 -14.88
N ILE A 253 -14.66 8.31 -14.64
CA ILE A 253 -15.93 8.98 -14.33
C ILE A 253 -16.60 9.39 -15.63
N SER A 254 -17.85 8.93 -15.84
CA SER A 254 -18.69 9.38 -16.97
C SER A 254 -19.16 10.82 -16.79
N ASP A 255 -19.66 11.42 -17.85
CA ASP A 255 -20.22 12.80 -17.82
C ASP A 255 -21.66 12.87 -17.29
N ASP A 256 -22.27 11.72 -16.96
CA ASP A 256 -23.65 11.59 -16.50
C ASP A 256 -23.80 11.75 -14.99
#